data_483c09dbe789069c845c84da39cd5d53
#
_entry.id   483c09dbe789069c845c84da39cd5d53
#
_cell.length_a   1.000
_cell.length_b   1.000
_cell.length_c   1.000
_cell.angle_alpha   90.00
_cell.angle_beta   90.00
_cell.angle_gamma   90.00
#
_symmetry.space_group_name_H-M   'P 1'
#
loop_
_entity.id
_entity.type
_entity.pdbx_description
1 polymer ?
#
loop_
_entity_poly.entity_id
_entity_poly.type
_entity_poly.pdbx_seq_one_letter_code
_entity_poly.pdbx_strand_id
1 'polypeptide(L)'
;DMGFHSIESVHLIAEAERRAYADRSKYLGDPDFYEIPLSRLLNDEYLEERMKSFRPDTVSPSSSIHPGIIAPVEGSQTTHYSVADRMGMAVSVTTTLNATYGSSIVADSAGFLLNNEMDDFSVKPGVPNMFGLTGGNVNSAEPGKRMLSSMTPVIVEKKGRLFLIAGSPGGSTIPASVLQVLVNVIDFGMNISEAVDAGRFYHQWLPDRVNWESDGLPPATVDKLRAAGHEMNERKSIGRVNAIMIMPNGKKAGGPDRRGNNSALGY
;
A
#
# COMPACT_ATOMS: atom_id res chain seq x y z
N ASP A 1 -22.48 -7.78 5.47
CA ASP A 1 -21.36 -8.31 6.27
C ASP A 1 -20.57 -9.33 5.47
N MET A 2 -19.40 -8.94 4.99
CA MET A 2 -18.48 -9.86 4.33
C MET A 2 -17.55 -10.48 5.38
N GLY A 3 -17.35 -11.80 5.32
CA GLY A 3 -16.43 -12.48 6.23
C GLY A 3 -14.97 -12.12 5.97
N PHE A 4 -14.15 -12.12 7.01
CA PHE A 4 -12.71 -11.92 6.88
C PHE A 4 -12.10 -12.98 5.95
N HIS A 5 -11.32 -12.56 4.96
CA HIS A 5 -10.72 -13.39 3.91
C HIS A 5 -11.73 -14.29 3.15
N SER A 6 -13.00 -13.90 3.14
CA SER A 6 -13.97 -14.52 2.24
C SER A 6 -13.67 -14.16 0.78
N ILE A 7 -14.26 -14.89 -0.16
CA ILE A 7 -14.12 -14.55 -1.59
C ILE A 7 -14.68 -13.15 -1.86
N GLU A 8 -15.79 -12.81 -1.23
CA GLU A 8 -16.46 -11.52 -1.43
C GLU A 8 -15.57 -10.36 -0.96
N SER A 9 -14.95 -10.47 0.24
CA SER A 9 -14.09 -9.41 0.78
C SER A 9 -12.79 -9.28 -0.01
N VAL A 10 -12.14 -10.39 -0.36
CA VAL A 10 -10.88 -10.37 -1.13
C VAL A 10 -11.11 -9.86 -2.55
N HIS A 11 -12.18 -10.32 -3.21
CA HIS A 11 -12.53 -9.87 -4.55
C HIS A 11 -12.87 -8.37 -4.58
N LEU A 12 -13.68 -7.89 -3.64
CA LEU A 12 -14.02 -6.46 -3.55
C LEU A 12 -12.77 -5.59 -3.34
N ILE A 13 -11.91 -5.95 -2.40
CA ILE A 13 -10.67 -5.20 -2.10
C ILE A 13 -9.75 -5.20 -3.33
N ALA A 14 -9.52 -6.36 -3.96
CA ALA A 14 -8.68 -6.46 -5.15
C ALA A 14 -9.21 -5.60 -6.32
N GLU A 15 -10.53 -5.57 -6.53
CA GLU A 15 -11.16 -4.75 -7.57
C GLU A 15 -11.09 -3.24 -7.24
N ALA A 16 -11.22 -2.86 -5.98
CA ALA A 16 -11.04 -1.48 -5.54
C ALA A 16 -9.58 -1.03 -5.70
N GLU A 17 -8.62 -1.84 -5.27
CA GLU A 17 -7.19 -1.58 -5.44
C GLU A 17 -6.81 -1.46 -6.92
N ARG A 18 -7.33 -2.34 -7.80
CA ARG A 18 -7.14 -2.26 -9.25
C ARG A 18 -7.49 -0.87 -9.80
N ARG A 19 -8.64 -0.32 -9.40
CA ARG A 19 -9.11 1.00 -9.85
C ARG A 19 -8.30 2.15 -9.24
N ALA A 20 -7.98 2.05 -7.96
CA ALA A 20 -7.18 3.05 -7.26
C ALA A 20 -5.76 3.16 -7.83
N TYR A 21 -5.11 2.03 -8.13
CA TYR A 21 -3.78 2.03 -8.76
C TYR A 21 -3.81 2.52 -10.22
N ALA A 22 -4.89 2.27 -10.96
CA ALA A 22 -5.09 2.86 -12.27
C ALA A 22 -5.17 4.39 -12.19
N ASP A 23 -5.95 4.94 -11.26
CA ASP A 23 -6.06 6.38 -11.03
C ASP A 23 -4.74 6.99 -10.54
N ARG A 24 -4.04 6.31 -9.62
CA ARG A 24 -2.71 6.69 -9.15
C ARG A 24 -1.74 6.91 -10.32
N SER A 25 -1.73 5.99 -11.24
CA SER A 25 -0.83 6.00 -12.40
C SER A 25 -0.99 7.23 -13.28
N LYS A 26 -2.18 7.80 -13.37
CA LYS A 26 -2.51 8.93 -14.25
C LYS A 26 -2.48 10.27 -13.56
N TYR A 27 -3.00 10.34 -12.32
CA TYR A 27 -3.36 11.60 -11.70
C TYR A 27 -2.40 12.04 -10.60
N LEU A 28 -1.57 11.14 -10.05
CA LEU A 28 -0.70 11.48 -8.93
C LEU A 28 0.73 11.81 -9.37
N GLY A 29 1.29 12.83 -8.75
CA GLY A 29 2.64 13.36 -8.97
C GLY A 29 2.94 14.48 -7.98
N ASP A 30 3.93 15.31 -8.26
CA ASP A 30 4.25 16.47 -7.41
C ASP A 30 3.19 17.58 -7.55
N PRO A 31 2.49 17.97 -6.47
CA PRO A 31 1.46 18.99 -6.53
C PRO A 31 2.00 20.40 -6.86
N ASP A 32 3.30 20.65 -6.69
CA ASP A 32 3.92 21.94 -7.08
C ASP A 32 4.11 22.04 -8.60
N PHE A 33 4.04 20.93 -9.33
CA PHE A 33 4.21 20.83 -10.78
C PHE A 33 2.94 20.47 -11.54
N TYR A 34 1.96 19.90 -10.84
CA TYR A 34 0.72 19.45 -11.45
C TYR A 34 -0.45 19.55 -10.48
N GLU A 35 -1.56 20.13 -10.93
CA GLU A 35 -2.78 20.22 -10.14
C GLU A 35 -3.42 18.83 -10.01
N ILE A 36 -3.19 18.20 -8.86
CA ILE A 36 -3.75 16.89 -8.54
C ILE A 36 -5.23 17.08 -8.19
N PRO A 37 -6.18 16.43 -8.89
CA PRO A 37 -7.60 16.59 -8.65
C PRO A 37 -8.07 15.83 -7.39
N LEU A 38 -7.46 16.08 -6.23
CA LEU A 38 -7.72 15.34 -4.98
C LEU A 38 -9.18 15.40 -4.56
N SER A 39 -9.82 16.58 -4.66
CA SER A 39 -11.23 16.75 -4.31
C SER A 39 -12.15 15.85 -5.15
N ARG A 40 -11.79 15.61 -6.41
CA ARG A 40 -12.51 14.68 -7.30
C ARG A 40 -12.18 13.23 -6.97
N LEU A 41 -10.91 12.89 -6.81
CA LEU A 41 -10.47 11.51 -6.53
C LEU A 41 -11.01 10.97 -5.20
N LEU A 42 -11.32 11.86 -4.24
CA LEU A 42 -11.87 11.53 -2.92
C LEU A 42 -13.39 11.81 -2.82
N ASN A 43 -14.05 12.17 -3.91
CA ASN A 43 -15.49 12.43 -3.92
C ASN A 43 -16.29 11.12 -4.00
N ASP A 44 -17.31 10.98 -3.16
CA ASP A 44 -18.12 9.75 -3.07
C ASP A 44 -18.78 9.39 -4.41
N GLU A 45 -19.33 10.38 -5.14
CA GLU A 45 -19.93 10.14 -6.47
C GLU A 45 -18.92 9.59 -7.47
N TYR A 46 -17.66 10.08 -7.42
CA TYR A 46 -16.59 9.56 -8.25
C TYR A 46 -16.22 8.14 -7.87
N LEU A 47 -16.08 7.84 -6.57
CA LEU A 47 -15.76 6.49 -6.09
C LEU A 47 -16.86 5.50 -6.44
N GLU A 48 -18.14 5.88 -6.30
CA GLU A 48 -19.27 5.09 -6.75
C GLU A 48 -19.22 4.83 -8.27
N GLU A 49 -18.96 5.87 -9.07
CA GLU A 49 -18.79 5.74 -10.53
C GLU A 49 -17.68 4.77 -10.89
N ARG A 50 -16.53 4.85 -10.20
CA ARG A 50 -15.41 3.92 -10.39
C ARG A 50 -15.80 2.46 -10.13
N MET A 51 -16.70 2.22 -9.19
CA MET A 51 -17.17 0.89 -8.80
C MET A 51 -18.39 0.39 -9.60
N LYS A 52 -19.03 1.19 -10.45
CA LYS A 52 -20.20 0.75 -11.27
C LYS A 52 -19.93 -0.45 -12.16
N SER A 53 -18.70 -0.61 -12.62
CA SER A 53 -18.28 -1.78 -13.42
C SER A 53 -17.96 -3.01 -12.57
N PHE A 54 -17.90 -2.90 -11.24
CA PHE A 54 -17.68 -4.03 -10.36
C PHE A 54 -18.79 -5.09 -10.51
N ARG A 55 -18.38 -6.35 -10.51
CA ARG A 55 -19.28 -7.52 -10.51
C ARG A 55 -18.85 -8.46 -9.40
N PRO A 56 -19.77 -8.91 -8.53
CA PRO A 56 -19.41 -9.77 -7.38
C PRO A 56 -18.89 -11.15 -7.76
N ASP A 57 -19.14 -11.58 -8.97
CA ASP A 57 -18.88 -12.94 -9.48
C ASP A 57 -17.89 -13.00 -10.65
N THR A 58 -17.40 -11.85 -11.11
CA THR A 58 -16.57 -11.78 -12.32
C THR A 58 -15.47 -10.73 -12.17
N VAL A 59 -14.25 -11.11 -12.50
CA VAL A 59 -13.08 -10.21 -12.50
C VAL A 59 -13.17 -9.19 -13.62
N SER A 60 -12.87 -7.94 -13.32
CA SER A 60 -12.65 -6.89 -14.33
C SER A 60 -11.23 -7.01 -14.89
N PRO A 61 -11.00 -7.33 -16.17
CA PRO A 61 -9.65 -7.31 -16.72
C PRO A 61 -9.02 -5.92 -16.56
N SER A 62 -7.76 -5.85 -16.13
CA SER A 62 -7.07 -4.56 -15.96
C SER A 62 -6.97 -3.76 -17.26
N SER A 63 -7.01 -4.45 -18.41
CA SER A 63 -7.08 -3.82 -19.74
C SER A 63 -8.38 -3.04 -20.00
N SER A 64 -9.45 -3.34 -19.27
CA SER A 64 -10.74 -2.61 -19.33
C SER A 64 -10.86 -1.52 -18.27
N ILE A 65 -9.96 -1.49 -17.30
CA ILE A 65 -9.92 -0.49 -16.22
C ILE A 65 -8.89 0.58 -16.60
N HIS A 66 -9.34 1.66 -17.21
CA HIS A 66 -8.48 2.78 -17.56
C HIS A 66 -8.33 3.78 -16.38
N PRO A 67 -7.23 4.54 -16.31
CA PRO A 67 -6.26 4.77 -17.34
C PRO A 67 -4.95 3.99 -17.15
N GLY A 68 -4.31 3.62 -18.22
CA GLY A 68 -2.89 3.38 -18.37
C GLY A 68 -2.50 1.98 -18.86
N ILE A 69 -1.34 1.81 -19.42
CA ILE A 69 -0.81 0.58 -20.00
C ILE A 69 0.62 0.31 -19.50
N ILE A 70 0.88 -0.84 -19.03
CA ILE A 70 1.69 -2.08 -18.88
C ILE A 70 3.06 -1.94 -18.18
N ALA A 71 3.47 -2.82 -17.50
CA ALA A 71 3.87 -3.87 -16.57
C ALA A 71 5.43 -4.08 -16.48
N PRO A 72 5.99 -5.07 -15.72
CA PRO A 72 6.32 -5.03 -14.29
C PRO A 72 7.81 -5.26 -13.96
N VAL A 73 8.30 -5.22 -12.73
CA VAL A 73 9.12 -6.16 -11.92
C VAL A 73 9.51 -5.54 -10.56
N GLU A 74 9.68 -6.40 -9.53
CA GLU A 74 9.77 -6.03 -8.12
C GLU A 74 11.17 -5.91 -7.54
N GLY A 75 11.28 -5.08 -6.51
CA GLY A 75 12.33 -5.02 -5.51
C GLY A 75 12.06 -3.89 -4.53
N SER A 76 12.07 -4.15 -3.21
CA SER A 76 11.82 -3.07 -2.24
C SER A 76 12.59 -3.23 -0.96
N GLN A 77 13.14 -2.12 -0.44
CA GLN A 77 13.57 -1.99 0.94
C GLN A 77 13.29 -0.58 1.45
N THR A 78 12.44 -0.51 2.45
CA THR A 78 12.00 0.70 3.13
C THR A 78 11.99 0.41 4.62
N THR A 79 12.02 1.42 5.47
CA THR A 79 11.86 1.30 6.92
C THR A 79 10.69 2.15 7.39
N HIS A 80 9.94 1.66 8.38
CA HIS A 80 8.88 2.41 9.03
C HIS A 80 8.98 2.33 10.55
N TYR A 81 8.75 3.46 11.23
CA TYR A 81 8.56 3.51 12.68
C TYR A 81 7.44 4.48 13.08
N SER A 82 6.73 4.12 14.15
CA SER A 82 5.67 4.91 14.77
C SER A 82 6.05 5.25 16.20
N VAL A 83 5.78 6.48 16.62
CA VAL A 83 6.01 6.95 17.99
C VAL A 83 4.76 7.64 18.51
N ALA A 84 4.41 7.40 19.79
CA ALA A 84 3.35 8.13 20.48
C ALA A 84 3.79 8.45 21.92
N ASP A 85 3.71 9.73 22.31
CA ASP A 85 4.05 10.18 23.63
C ASP A 85 2.89 10.10 24.64
N ARG A 86 3.11 10.51 25.88
CA ARG A 86 2.07 10.51 26.94
C ARG A 86 1.02 11.59 26.74
N MET A 87 1.33 12.65 26.00
CA MET A 87 0.44 13.80 25.77
C MET A 87 -0.49 13.59 24.56
N GLY A 88 -0.27 12.49 23.81
CA GLY A 88 -1.04 12.17 22.61
C GLY A 88 -0.42 12.69 21.31
N MET A 89 0.82 13.22 21.35
CA MET A 89 1.56 13.52 20.13
C MET A 89 1.93 12.21 19.43
N ALA A 90 1.76 12.19 18.12
CA ALA A 90 2.00 11.02 17.29
C ALA A 90 2.91 11.35 16.12
N VAL A 91 3.81 10.43 15.80
CA VAL A 91 4.69 10.52 14.63
C VAL A 91 4.66 9.20 13.89
N SER A 92 4.46 9.26 12.57
CA SER A 92 4.47 8.13 11.65
C SER A 92 5.50 8.42 10.56
N VAL A 93 6.58 7.66 10.51
CA VAL A 93 7.69 7.91 9.58
C VAL A 93 7.97 6.70 8.74
N THR A 94 7.92 6.89 7.43
CA THR A 94 8.44 5.94 6.45
C THR A 94 9.61 6.59 5.71
N THR A 95 10.75 5.93 5.65
CA THR A 95 11.96 6.42 4.98
C THR A 95 12.59 5.32 4.14
N THR A 96 13.23 5.68 3.03
CA THR A 96 13.74 4.70 2.07
C THR A 96 14.98 5.21 1.34
N LEU A 97 15.72 4.29 0.75
CA LEU A 97 16.70 4.52 -0.30
C LEU A 97 16.19 4.00 -1.65
N ASN A 98 14.91 3.62 -1.73
CA ASN A 98 14.22 2.89 -2.77
C ASN A 98 14.64 1.39 -2.81
N ALA A 99 15.76 1.00 -3.38
CA ALA A 99 16.29 -0.38 -3.26
C ALA A 99 17.02 -0.62 -1.93
N THR A 100 17.29 -1.90 -1.58
CA THR A 100 17.91 -2.35 -0.31
C THR A 100 19.17 -1.58 0.06
N TYR A 101 20.01 -1.30 -0.93
CA TYR A 101 21.25 -0.54 -0.80
C TYR A 101 21.24 0.71 -1.70
N GLY A 102 20.05 1.23 -2.04
CA GLY A 102 19.88 2.34 -2.95
C GLY A 102 20.53 2.08 -4.30
N SER A 103 21.38 3.00 -4.73
CA SER A 103 22.20 2.85 -5.95
C SER A 103 23.41 1.93 -5.76
N SER A 104 23.63 1.37 -4.57
CA SER A 104 24.85 0.63 -4.17
C SER A 104 26.13 1.47 -4.21
N ILE A 105 26.01 2.79 -4.24
CA ILE A 105 27.12 3.74 -4.21
C ILE A 105 27.23 4.33 -2.81
N VAL A 106 28.44 4.33 -2.26
CA VAL A 106 28.77 5.00 -0.99
C VAL A 106 29.25 6.41 -1.29
N ALA A 107 28.78 7.39 -0.54
CA ALA A 107 29.33 8.74 -0.56
C ALA A 107 30.68 8.75 0.18
N ASP A 108 31.79 8.80 -0.54
CA ASP A 108 33.18 8.56 -0.05
C ASP A 108 33.53 9.29 1.25
N SER A 109 33.26 10.58 1.36
CA SER A 109 33.63 11.38 2.52
C SER A 109 32.61 11.36 3.67
N ALA A 110 31.40 10.86 3.42
CA ALA A 110 30.30 10.88 4.38
C ALA A 110 29.89 9.50 4.91
N GLY A 111 30.30 8.42 4.22
CA GLY A 111 30.13 7.04 4.68
C GLY A 111 28.70 6.52 4.67
N PHE A 112 27.78 7.10 3.88
CA PHE A 112 26.43 6.60 3.71
C PHE A 112 26.13 6.17 2.27
N LEU A 113 25.10 5.33 2.10
CA LEU A 113 24.64 4.87 0.78
C LEU A 113 23.76 5.94 0.11
N LEU A 114 23.97 6.14 -1.18
CA LEU A 114 23.11 6.98 -2.01
C LEU A 114 21.84 6.22 -2.40
N ASN A 115 20.70 6.91 -2.44
CA ASN A 115 19.44 6.33 -2.91
C ASN A 115 19.45 6.11 -4.45
N ASN A 116 18.44 5.39 -4.94
CA ASN A 116 18.14 5.26 -6.36
C ASN A 116 16.68 5.65 -6.67
N GLU A 117 16.16 6.66 -5.95
CA GLU A 117 14.75 7.06 -6.02
C GLU A 117 14.37 7.76 -7.32
N MET A 118 15.31 8.06 -8.20
CA MET A 118 15.00 8.52 -9.56
C MET A 118 14.15 7.52 -10.34
N ASP A 119 14.18 6.23 -9.97
CA ASP A 119 13.31 5.18 -10.55
C ASP A 119 11.82 5.34 -10.17
N ASP A 120 11.51 6.08 -9.12
CA ASP A 120 10.12 6.39 -8.73
C ASP A 120 9.46 7.43 -9.66
N PHE A 121 10.25 8.18 -10.44
CA PHE A 121 9.71 8.95 -11.55
C PHE A 121 9.26 8.05 -12.72
N SER A 122 8.32 8.56 -13.50
CA SER A 122 8.03 7.98 -14.82
C SER A 122 9.12 8.41 -15.81
N VAL A 123 10.32 7.81 -15.68
CA VAL A 123 11.48 8.13 -16.54
C VAL A 123 11.13 7.95 -18.02
N LYS A 124 10.28 6.96 -18.31
CA LYS A 124 9.64 6.77 -19.61
C LYS A 124 8.15 6.53 -19.39
N PRO A 125 7.28 7.53 -19.65
CA PRO A 125 5.85 7.39 -19.48
C PRO A 125 5.27 6.15 -20.17
N GLY A 126 4.39 5.43 -19.46
CA GLY A 126 3.82 4.16 -19.94
C GLY A 126 4.73 2.94 -19.79
N VAL A 127 5.97 3.11 -19.33
CA VAL A 127 6.88 2.02 -19.01
C VAL A 127 6.96 1.90 -17.47
N PRO A 128 6.89 0.67 -16.93
CA PRO A 128 6.94 0.46 -15.48
C PRO A 128 8.34 0.70 -14.91
N ASN A 129 8.36 1.17 -13.65
CA ASN A 129 9.56 1.24 -12.83
C ASN A 129 9.91 -0.14 -12.23
N MET A 130 10.95 -0.21 -11.40
CA MET A 130 11.38 -1.46 -10.74
C MET A 130 10.31 -2.12 -9.85
N PHE A 131 9.27 -1.40 -9.44
CA PHE A 131 8.13 -1.92 -8.66
C PHE A 131 6.96 -2.39 -9.53
N GLY A 132 7.09 -2.31 -10.85
CA GLY A 132 6.02 -2.60 -11.77
C GLY A 132 4.93 -1.53 -11.80
N LEU A 133 5.17 -0.36 -11.20
CA LEU A 133 4.25 0.76 -11.25
C LEU A 133 4.45 1.52 -12.56
N THR A 134 3.37 1.65 -13.30
CA THR A 134 3.33 2.45 -14.51
C THR A 134 2.90 3.86 -14.16
N GLY A 135 3.61 4.88 -14.62
CA GLY A 135 3.25 6.28 -14.45
C GLY A 135 3.11 7.00 -15.78
N GLY A 136 2.32 8.08 -15.75
CA GLY A 136 2.13 9.00 -16.87
C GLY A 136 3.10 10.16 -16.85
N ASN A 137 2.89 11.13 -17.77
CA ASN A 137 3.69 12.36 -17.87
C ASN A 137 3.63 13.24 -16.60
N VAL A 138 2.58 13.10 -15.79
CA VAL A 138 2.42 13.82 -14.51
C VAL A 138 3.59 13.59 -13.57
N ASN A 139 4.14 12.37 -13.57
CA ASN A 139 5.27 11.97 -12.74
C ASN A 139 6.59 11.88 -13.52
N SER A 140 6.73 12.59 -14.66
CA SER A 140 8.01 12.67 -15.38
C SER A 140 9.05 13.44 -14.57
N ALA A 141 10.34 13.08 -14.74
CA ALA A 141 11.44 13.75 -14.05
C ALA A 141 11.64 15.17 -14.64
N GLU A 142 11.71 16.17 -13.76
CA GLU A 142 11.97 17.56 -14.07
C GLU A 142 12.85 18.19 -12.98
N PRO A 143 13.64 19.21 -13.27
CA PRO A 143 14.48 19.89 -12.27
C PRO A 143 13.65 20.42 -11.09
N GLY A 144 14.02 20.07 -9.86
CA GLY A 144 13.34 20.51 -8.64
C GLY A 144 12.05 19.76 -8.30
N LYS A 145 11.60 18.83 -9.14
CA LYS A 145 10.38 18.06 -8.94
C LYS A 145 10.63 16.87 -8.02
N ARG A 146 9.65 16.57 -7.16
CA ARG A 146 9.61 15.37 -6.32
C ARG A 146 8.96 14.22 -7.07
N MET A 147 9.48 13.00 -6.89
CA MET A 147 8.88 11.78 -7.44
C MET A 147 7.61 11.39 -6.66
N LEU A 148 6.72 10.64 -7.30
CA LEU A 148 5.57 10.02 -6.68
C LEU A 148 6.03 8.83 -5.81
N SER A 149 5.80 8.91 -4.50
CA SER A 149 6.12 7.84 -3.55
C SER A 149 4.94 6.93 -3.25
N SER A 150 5.21 5.65 -3.01
CA SER A 150 4.24 4.69 -2.45
C SER A 150 4.27 4.64 -0.92
N MET A 151 5.18 5.36 -0.26
CA MET A 151 5.23 5.45 1.20
C MET A 151 3.91 6.03 1.73
N THR A 152 3.31 5.31 2.67
CA THR A 152 1.98 5.62 3.21
C THR A 152 2.00 5.58 4.74
N PRO A 153 2.77 6.47 5.39
CA PRO A 153 2.64 6.63 6.84
C PRO A 153 1.27 7.24 7.16
N VAL A 154 0.56 6.66 8.14
CA VAL A 154 -0.78 7.12 8.50
C VAL A 154 -0.91 7.39 9.98
N ILE A 155 -1.73 8.38 10.32
CA ILE A 155 -2.25 8.66 11.66
C ILE A 155 -3.77 8.69 11.52
N VAL A 156 -4.45 7.88 12.32
CA VAL A 156 -5.92 7.76 12.30
C VAL A 156 -6.48 8.37 13.57
N GLU A 157 -7.46 9.23 13.41
CA GLU A 157 -8.26 9.77 14.51
C GLU A 157 -9.66 9.16 14.51
N LYS A 158 -10.18 8.94 15.73
CA LYS A 158 -11.55 8.52 15.96
C LYS A 158 -12.21 9.47 16.92
N LYS A 159 -13.24 10.17 16.47
CA LYS A 159 -13.97 11.22 17.27
C LYS A 159 -13.02 12.30 17.80
N GLY A 160 -12.09 12.80 16.96
CA GLY A 160 -11.13 13.84 17.31
C GLY A 160 -10.03 13.42 18.28
N ARG A 161 -9.77 12.13 18.42
CA ARG A 161 -8.71 11.59 19.29
C ARG A 161 -7.85 10.60 18.52
N LEU A 162 -6.55 10.61 18.79
CA LEU A 162 -5.63 9.62 18.24
C LEU A 162 -6.16 8.20 18.48
N PHE A 163 -6.23 7.42 17.42
CA PHE A 163 -6.72 6.04 17.45
C PHE A 163 -5.65 5.04 17.02
N LEU A 164 -4.99 5.28 15.88
CA LEU A 164 -4.00 4.35 15.33
C LEU A 164 -2.91 5.10 14.57
N ILE A 165 -1.69 4.60 14.65
CA ILE A 165 -0.54 5.04 13.85
C ILE A 165 -0.01 3.80 13.14
N ALA A 166 0.23 3.86 11.84
CA ALA A 166 0.73 2.72 11.09
C ALA A 166 1.53 3.14 9.87
N GLY A 167 2.33 2.22 9.37
CA GLY A 167 3.00 2.30 8.09
C GLY A 167 3.85 1.07 7.84
N SER A 168 4.40 0.97 6.64
CA SER A 168 5.08 -0.24 6.18
C SER A 168 6.24 0.09 5.26
N PRO A 169 7.34 -0.65 5.27
CA PRO A 169 8.15 -0.88 4.08
C PRO A 169 7.45 -1.83 3.10
N GLY A 170 7.87 -1.85 1.83
CA GLY A 170 7.36 -2.81 0.87
C GLY A 170 7.17 -2.29 -0.57
N GLY A 171 7.73 -1.12 -0.92
CA GLY A 171 7.59 -0.53 -2.26
C GLY A 171 6.12 -0.36 -2.66
N SER A 172 5.72 -0.88 -3.81
CA SER A 172 4.33 -0.77 -4.31
C SER A 172 3.28 -1.43 -3.41
N THR A 173 3.68 -2.36 -2.52
CA THR A 173 2.74 -3.05 -1.62
C THR A 173 2.37 -2.24 -0.38
N ILE A 174 3.04 -1.11 -0.12
CA ILE A 174 2.86 -0.33 1.11
C ILE A 174 1.41 0.14 1.29
N PRO A 175 0.77 0.79 0.30
CA PRO A 175 -0.61 1.28 0.46
C PRO A 175 -1.58 0.14 0.79
N ALA A 176 -1.50 -0.97 0.05
CA ALA A 176 -2.35 -2.14 0.26
C ALA A 176 -2.13 -2.79 1.63
N SER A 177 -0.86 -2.90 2.08
CA SER A 177 -0.54 -3.48 3.40
C SER A 177 -1.09 -2.62 4.55
N VAL A 178 -0.96 -1.31 4.46
CA VAL A 178 -1.49 -0.37 5.46
C VAL A 178 -3.02 -0.39 5.44
N LEU A 179 -3.63 -0.35 4.25
CA LEU A 179 -5.09 -0.44 4.09
C LEU A 179 -5.66 -1.69 4.77
N GLN A 180 -5.07 -2.87 4.53
CA GLN A 180 -5.59 -4.11 5.12
C GLN A 180 -5.49 -4.12 6.64
N VAL A 181 -4.42 -3.57 7.23
CA VAL A 181 -4.34 -3.44 8.70
C VAL A 181 -5.43 -2.50 9.22
N LEU A 182 -5.72 -1.39 8.54
CA LEU A 182 -6.81 -0.49 8.91
C LEU A 182 -8.17 -1.20 8.83
N VAL A 183 -8.46 -1.89 7.74
CA VAL A 183 -9.69 -2.68 7.53
C VAL A 183 -9.81 -3.77 8.60
N ASN A 184 -8.72 -4.49 8.91
CA ASN A 184 -8.73 -5.53 9.94
C ASN A 184 -9.11 -4.98 11.33
N VAL A 185 -8.60 -3.78 11.67
CA VAL A 185 -8.94 -3.14 12.96
C VAL A 185 -10.35 -2.53 12.94
N ILE A 186 -10.72 -1.82 11.86
CA ILE A 186 -11.94 -0.99 11.83
C ILE A 186 -13.16 -1.82 11.51
N ASP A 187 -13.08 -2.67 10.48
CA ASP A 187 -14.23 -3.41 9.96
C ASP A 187 -14.34 -4.82 10.56
N PHE A 188 -13.21 -5.49 10.77
CA PHE A 188 -13.20 -6.84 11.37
C PHE A 188 -12.96 -6.85 12.89
N GLY A 189 -12.71 -5.69 13.52
CA GLY A 189 -12.61 -5.56 14.98
C GLY A 189 -11.41 -6.25 15.62
N MET A 190 -10.36 -6.55 14.84
CA MET A 190 -9.16 -7.22 15.33
C MET A 190 -8.36 -6.32 16.28
N ASN A 191 -7.68 -6.92 17.27
CA ASN A 191 -6.64 -6.21 17.99
C ASN A 191 -5.44 -5.93 17.07
N ILE A 192 -4.56 -5.01 17.49
CA ILE A 192 -3.49 -4.53 16.60
C ILE A 192 -2.48 -5.62 16.21
N SER A 193 -2.19 -6.57 17.11
CA SER A 193 -1.28 -7.68 16.80
C SER A 193 -1.92 -8.65 15.80
N GLU A 194 -3.17 -9.02 16.00
CA GLU A 194 -3.93 -9.85 15.06
C GLU A 194 -4.01 -9.18 13.68
N ALA A 195 -4.35 -7.89 13.65
CA ALA A 195 -4.48 -7.14 12.41
C ALA A 195 -3.18 -7.04 11.60
N VAL A 196 -2.06 -6.86 12.30
CA VAL A 196 -0.72 -6.78 11.69
C VAL A 196 -0.23 -8.15 11.23
N ASP A 197 -0.50 -9.21 12.00
CA ASP A 197 -0.06 -10.57 11.70
C ASP A 197 -0.94 -11.30 10.67
N ALA A 198 -2.15 -10.82 10.43
CA ALA A 198 -3.06 -11.38 9.44
C ALA A 198 -2.39 -11.49 8.07
N GLY A 199 -2.72 -12.56 7.33
CA GLY A 199 -2.21 -12.77 5.98
C GLY A 199 -2.64 -11.65 5.04
N ARG A 200 -1.80 -11.36 4.06
CA ARG A 200 -2.02 -10.25 3.14
C ARG A 200 -2.14 -10.69 1.71
N PHE A 201 -2.82 -9.87 0.94
CA PHE A 201 -2.92 -9.92 -0.51
C PHE A 201 -2.92 -8.49 -1.07
N TYR A 202 -2.69 -8.31 -2.37
CA TYR A 202 -2.86 -7.00 -3.01
C TYR A 202 -3.02 -7.14 -4.51
N HIS A 203 -3.63 -6.14 -5.11
CA HIS A 203 -3.70 -5.91 -6.54
C HIS A 203 -3.19 -4.51 -6.87
N GLN A 204 -2.23 -4.37 -7.75
CA GLN A 204 -1.66 -3.05 -8.11
C GLN A 204 -2.01 -2.62 -9.54
N TRP A 205 -3.17 -3.05 -10.06
CA TRP A 205 -3.66 -2.86 -11.41
C TRP A 205 -2.85 -3.62 -12.45
N LEU A 206 -1.57 -3.34 -12.59
CA LEU A 206 -0.62 -4.04 -13.44
C LEU A 206 0.61 -4.49 -12.65
N PRO A 207 1.09 -5.73 -12.88
CA PRO A 207 0.46 -6.77 -13.70
C PRO A 207 -0.93 -7.18 -13.17
N ASP A 208 -1.80 -7.64 -14.06
CA ASP A 208 -3.20 -8.01 -13.77
C ASP A 208 -3.29 -9.32 -12.98
N ARG A 209 -2.92 -9.27 -11.71
CA ARG A 209 -2.92 -10.42 -10.80
C ARG A 209 -3.10 -10.01 -9.34
N VAL A 210 -3.70 -10.89 -8.56
CA VAL A 210 -3.72 -10.81 -7.10
C VAL A 210 -2.48 -11.51 -6.55
N ASN A 211 -1.62 -10.74 -5.89
CA ASN A 211 -0.51 -11.30 -5.12
C ASN A 211 -1.02 -11.61 -3.71
N TRP A 212 -0.66 -12.79 -3.17
CA TRP A 212 -1.13 -13.24 -1.86
C TRP A 212 -0.05 -14.03 -1.13
N GLU A 213 -0.05 -13.99 0.21
CA GLU A 213 0.88 -14.77 1.02
C GLU A 213 0.44 -16.22 1.12
N SER A 214 1.38 -17.16 1.02
CA SER A 214 1.13 -18.62 1.00
C SER A 214 0.22 -19.13 2.14
N ASP A 215 0.33 -18.52 3.32
CA ASP A 215 -0.53 -18.83 4.48
C ASP A 215 -1.57 -17.74 4.74
N GLY A 216 -1.73 -16.80 3.80
CA GLY A 216 -2.51 -15.57 4.01
C GLY A 216 -3.99 -15.69 3.73
N LEU A 217 -4.40 -16.61 2.88
CA LEU A 217 -5.80 -16.82 2.51
C LEU A 217 -6.19 -18.29 2.68
N PRO A 218 -7.46 -18.59 3.05
CA PRO A 218 -7.96 -19.96 3.05
C PRO A 218 -7.84 -20.57 1.64
N PRO A 219 -7.39 -21.84 1.50
CA PRO A 219 -7.27 -22.49 0.19
C PRO A 219 -8.56 -22.45 -0.64
N ALA A 220 -9.71 -22.67 0.01
CA ALA A 220 -11.01 -22.57 -0.65
C ALA A 220 -11.32 -21.17 -1.20
N THR A 221 -10.82 -20.10 -0.56
CA THR A 221 -10.94 -18.73 -1.06
C THR A 221 -10.06 -18.54 -2.29
N VAL A 222 -8.82 -19.04 -2.27
CA VAL A 222 -7.90 -18.98 -3.41
C VAL A 222 -8.46 -19.70 -4.62
N ASP A 223 -9.02 -20.90 -4.44
CA ASP A 223 -9.61 -21.69 -5.53
C ASP A 223 -10.84 -20.99 -6.14
N LYS A 224 -11.68 -20.38 -5.31
CA LYS A 224 -12.84 -19.61 -5.77
C LYS A 224 -12.41 -18.34 -6.52
N LEU A 225 -11.36 -17.64 -6.05
CA LEU A 225 -10.82 -16.46 -6.76
C LEU A 225 -10.26 -16.85 -8.13
N ARG A 226 -9.55 -17.98 -8.23
CA ARG A 226 -9.11 -18.52 -9.53
C ARG A 226 -10.28 -18.86 -10.44
N ALA A 227 -11.30 -19.52 -9.90
CA ALA A 227 -12.51 -19.84 -10.66
C ALA A 227 -13.28 -18.60 -11.13
N ALA A 228 -13.25 -17.51 -10.36
CA ALA A 228 -13.80 -16.21 -10.75
C ALA A 228 -12.95 -15.47 -11.80
N GLY A 229 -11.75 -15.97 -12.13
CA GLY A 229 -10.87 -15.43 -13.18
C GLY A 229 -9.70 -14.61 -12.70
N HIS A 230 -9.43 -14.54 -11.37
CA HIS A 230 -8.20 -13.90 -10.89
C HIS A 230 -6.96 -14.75 -11.20
N GLU A 231 -5.94 -14.12 -11.77
CA GLU A 231 -4.58 -14.68 -11.72
C GLU A 231 -4.06 -14.54 -10.29
N MET A 232 -3.74 -15.66 -9.64
CA MET A 232 -3.29 -15.72 -8.25
C MET A 232 -1.79 -15.99 -8.19
N ASN A 233 -0.99 -15.00 -7.74
CA ASN A 233 0.45 -15.08 -7.62
C ASN A 233 0.88 -15.17 -6.16
N GLU A 234 1.44 -16.31 -5.77
CA GLU A 234 1.88 -16.57 -4.42
C GLU A 234 3.17 -15.82 -4.08
N ARG A 235 3.24 -15.27 -2.87
CA ARG A 235 4.37 -14.51 -2.34
C ARG A 235 4.75 -15.02 -0.95
N LYS A 236 6.04 -14.97 -0.63
CA LYS A 236 6.54 -15.34 0.70
C LYS A 236 6.08 -14.35 1.79
N SER A 237 6.06 -13.06 1.46
CA SER A 237 5.64 -11.99 2.39
C SER A 237 5.22 -10.74 1.61
N ILE A 238 4.31 -9.95 2.19
CA ILE A 238 3.79 -8.71 1.62
C ILE A 238 3.84 -7.61 2.69
N GLY A 239 4.72 -6.63 2.50
CA GLY A 239 4.95 -5.53 3.45
C GLY A 239 5.47 -5.99 4.81
N ARG A 240 5.65 -5.04 5.72
CA ARG A 240 6.04 -5.25 7.14
C ARG A 240 5.47 -4.09 7.97
N VAL A 241 4.20 -4.16 8.32
CA VAL A 241 3.50 -3.07 9.01
C VAL A 241 3.91 -2.99 10.46
N ASN A 242 4.36 -1.81 10.89
CA ASN A 242 4.51 -1.49 12.31
C ASN A 242 3.42 -0.49 12.72
N ALA A 243 2.73 -0.78 13.80
CA ALA A 243 1.61 0.04 14.22
C ALA A 243 1.53 0.25 15.73
N ILE A 244 0.89 1.34 16.14
CA ILE A 244 0.49 1.62 17.53
C ILE A 244 -1.01 1.91 17.54
N MET A 245 -1.75 1.22 18.41
CA MET A 245 -3.18 1.45 18.63
C MET A 245 -3.42 2.01 20.03
N ILE A 246 -4.28 3.01 20.13
CA ILE A 246 -4.73 3.56 21.42
C ILE A 246 -5.97 2.81 21.85
N MET A 247 -5.86 2.09 22.94
CA MET A 247 -6.94 1.30 23.52
C MET A 247 -7.98 2.20 24.21
N PRO A 248 -9.24 1.75 24.41
CA PRO A 248 -10.27 2.52 25.09
C PRO A 248 -9.90 3.02 26.49
N ASN A 249 -9.02 2.31 27.19
CA ASN A 249 -8.50 2.69 28.51
C ASN A 249 -7.29 3.66 28.45
N GLY A 250 -6.94 4.17 27.26
CA GLY A 250 -5.82 5.07 27.02
C GLY A 250 -4.44 4.40 26.94
N LYS A 251 -4.34 3.11 27.18
CA LYS A 251 -3.07 2.38 26.99
C LYS A 251 -2.73 2.26 25.50
N LYS A 252 -1.44 2.20 25.21
CA LYS A 252 -0.90 2.00 23.87
C LYS A 252 -0.60 0.51 23.66
N ALA A 253 -1.08 -0.07 22.58
CA ALA A 253 -0.76 -1.43 22.15
C ALA A 253 0.11 -1.35 20.88
N GLY A 254 1.27 -1.99 20.89
CA GLY A 254 2.16 -2.09 19.74
C GLY A 254 1.84 -3.33 18.91
N GLY A 255 1.90 -3.17 17.58
CA GLY A 255 1.80 -4.25 16.60
C GLY A 255 3.07 -4.32 15.75
N PRO A 256 4.14 -4.98 16.22
CA PRO A 256 5.32 -5.24 15.41
C PRO A 256 5.06 -6.41 14.46
N ASP A 257 5.34 -6.25 13.18
CA ASP A 257 5.10 -7.27 12.15
C ASP A 257 6.09 -8.44 12.28
N ARG A 258 5.58 -9.67 12.33
CA ARG A 258 6.38 -10.91 12.37
C ARG A 258 7.17 -11.21 11.09
N ARG A 259 6.89 -10.49 9.98
CA ARG A 259 7.59 -10.68 8.68
C ARG A 259 9.00 -10.11 8.67
N GLY A 260 9.46 -9.55 9.78
CA GLY A 260 10.81 -9.01 9.95
C GLY A 260 11.22 -8.91 11.41
N ASN A 261 12.42 -8.41 11.66
CA ASN A 261 12.93 -8.18 13.01
C ASN A 261 12.37 -6.87 13.59
N ASN A 262 11.05 -6.81 13.73
CA ASN A 262 10.36 -5.64 14.28
C ASN A 262 10.14 -5.79 15.78
N SER A 263 10.02 -4.68 16.48
CA SER A 263 9.75 -4.67 17.93
C SER A 263 8.83 -3.50 18.30
N ALA A 264 8.10 -3.65 19.40
CA ALA A 264 7.35 -2.58 20.04
C ALA A 264 7.84 -2.43 21.48
N LEU A 265 8.21 -1.23 21.87
CA LEU A 265 8.73 -0.90 23.20
C LEU A 265 7.87 0.19 23.83
N GLY A 266 7.64 0.10 25.14
CA GLY A 266 6.94 1.09 25.95
C GLY A 266 7.62 1.30 27.28
N TYR A 267 7.43 2.49 27.89
CA TYR A 267 7.97 2.86 29.18
C TYR A 267 6.97 3.74 29.96
#